data_cb945392573f62c777d14ddd6f3ed89a
#
_entry.id   cb945392573f62c777d14ddd6f3ed89a
#
_cell.length_a   1.000
_cell.length_b   1.000
_cell.length_c   1.000
_cell.angle_alpha   90.00
_cell.angle_beta   90.00
_cell.angle_gamma   90.00
#
_symmetry.space_group_name_H-M   'P 1'
#
loop_
_entity.id
_entity.type
_entity.pdbx_description
1 polymer ?
#
loop_
_entity_poly.entity_id
_entity_poly.type
_entity_poly.pdbx_seq_one_letter_code
_entity_poly.pdbx_strand_id
1 'polypeptide(L)'
;MVKIKPFCGIRPPKQYASEVASRPYDVLNSAEAKAEATERSLLHIIKPEIDFEPIADEHSQEVYDKAVENFRAWREKGWLEQDPGEYYYIYAQTMDGRTQYGLTMCCHYEDYLSGAIKKHELTRPDKEEDRMIHVRNQQANIEPVFFAYPDNAEIDAIVADVVKNNDPEYDFTAADGFGHKLWVIRDKKTNDRITEIFAGIPALYVADGHHRTAAAARVGQECQAKNPGHTGNEEYCYFLAVTFPAGQLRIIDYNRVVKDLNGLTPEQLLEKLAESFTVEDKGTEEYRPTELHNFSMYLGGHWYSLTAKPGTYDDND
;
A
#
# COMPACT_ATOMS: atom_id res chain seq x y z
N MET A 1 -15.00 12.29 9.73
CA MET A 1 -15.36 10.91 10.15
C MET A 1 -15.15 10.03 8.93
N VAL A 2 -14.48 8.93 9.11
CA VAL A 2 -14.10 8.03 8.00
C VAL A 2 -15.29 7.17 7.59
N LYS A 3 -15.51 7.03 6.27
CA LYS A 3 -16.56 6.16 5.71
C LYS A 3 -15.91 4.89 5.14
N ILE A 4 -16.26 3.76 5.70
CA ILE A 4 -15.82 2.45 5.23
C ILE A 4 -17.02 1.53 4.99
N LYS A 5 -16.82 0.47 4.19
CA LYS A 5 -17.80 -0.61 4.07
C LYS A 5 -17.13 -1.97 3.87
N PRO A 6 -17.81 -3.08 4.27
CA PRO A 6 -17.46 -4.42 3.82
C PRO A 6 -17.74 -4.58 2.33
N PHE A 7 -17.19 -5.59 1.68
CA PHE A 7 -17.31 -5.78 0.24
C PHE A 7 -17.26 -7.26 -0.16
N CYS A 8 -17.77 -7.58 -1.35
CA CYS A 8 -17.68 -8.90 -1.96
C CYS A 8 -16.30 -9.05 -2.61
N GLY A 9 -15.30 -9.50 -1.84
CA GLY A 9 -13.91 -9.60 -2.30
C GLY A 9 -13.76 -10.58 -3.46
N ILE A 10 -12.98 -10.19 -4.48
CA ILE A 10 -12.53 -11.10 -5.53
C ILE A 10 -11.14 -11.58 -5.12
N ARG A 11 -11.00 -12.88 -4.89
CA ARG A 11 -9.79 -13.45 -4.32
C ARG A 11 -9.56 -14.89 -4.81
N PRO A 12 -8.32 -15.42 -4.75
CA PRO A 12 -8.06 -16.80 -5.16
C PRO A 12 -8.70 -17.81 -4.21
N PRO A 13 -9.10 -19.00 -4.71
CA PRO A 13 -9.31 -20.18 -3.87
C PRO A 13 -8.09 -20.49 -3.01
N LYS A 14 -8.30 -21.06 -1.83
CA LYS A 14 -7.26 -21.30 -0.82
C LYS A 14 -6.01 -21.98 -1.39
N GLN A 15 -6.17 -22.96 -2.26
CA GLN A 15 -5.07 -23.73 -2.85
C GLN A 15 -4.19 -22.91 -3.81
N TYR A 16 -4.67 -21.77 -4.30
CA TYR A 16 -3.93 -20.90 -5.24
C TYR A 16 -3.40 -19.63 -4.57
N ALA A 17 -3.72 -19.37 -3.30
CA ALA A 17 -3.40 -18.11 -2.65
C ALA A 17 -1.91 -17.76 -2.70
N SER A 18 -1.03 -18.72 -2.41
CA SER A 18 0.42 -18.51 -2.44
C SER A 18 0.99 -18.35 -3.86
N GLU A 19 0.33 -18.91 -4.89
CA GLU A 19 0.76 -18.77 -6.28
C GLU A 19 0.30 -17.43 -6.88
N VAL A 20 -0.90 -16.96 -6.46
CA VAL A 20 -1.46 -15.69 -6.93
C VAL A 20 -0.77 -14.50 -6.27
N ALA A 21 -0.41 -14.63 -4.99
CA ALA A 21 0.27 -13.56 -4.26
C ALA A 21 1.56 -13.13 -4.96
N SER A 22 1.74 -11.83 -5.12
CA SER A 22 2.93 -11.24 -5.74
C SER A 22 3.41 -10.02 -4.97
N ARG A 23 4.62 -9.58 -5.27
CA ARG A 23 5.11 -8.26 -4.85
C ARG A 23 4.31 -7.15 -5.54
N PRO A 24 4.22 -5.93 -4.95
CA PRO A 24 3.58 -4.79 -5.58
C PRO A 24 4.23 -4.43 -6.93
N TYR A 25 3.43 -3.82 -7.82
CA TYR A 25 3.85 -3.49 -9.19
C TYR A 25 5.06 -2.54 -9.26
N ASP A 26 5.25 -1.68 -8.27
CA ASP A 26 6.25 -0.60 -8.25
C ASP A 26 7.59 -1.00 -7.62
N VAL A 27 7.70 -2.22 -7.09
CA VAL A 27 8.96 -2.74 -6.52
C VAL A 27 9.70 -3.68 -7.48
N LEU A 28 9.16 -3.90 -8.68
CA LEU A 28 9.74 -4.75 -9.72
C LEU A 28 9.78 -4.02 -11.05
N ASN A 29 10.92 -4.05 -11.74
CA ASN A 29 10.91 -3.74 -13.16
C ASN A 29 10.29 -4.90 -13.98
N SER A 30 9.95 -4.65 -15.25
CA SER A 30 9.24 -5.64 -16.08
C SER A 30 10.04 -6.92 -16.35
N ALA A 31 11.38 -6.84 -16.41
CA ALA A 31 12.23 -8.01 -16.58
C ALA A 31 12.28 -8.88 -15.30
N GLU A 32 12.35 -8.25 -14.13
CA GLU A 32 12.26 -8.93 -12.84
C GLU A 32 10.88 -9.56 -12.65
N ALA A 33 9.81 -8.81 -12.95
CA ALA A 33 8.44 -9.32 -12.89
C ALA A 33 8.23 -10.54 -13.78
N LYS A 34 8.75 -10.50 -15.03
CA LYS A 34 8.71 -11.65 -15.95
C LYS A 34 9.47 -12.87 -15.43
N ALA A 35 10.61 -12.64 -14.77
CA ALA A 35 11.43 -13.72 -14.21
C ALA A 35 10.79 -14.37 -12.95
N GLU A 36 9.99 -13.61 -12.18
CA GLU A 36 9.34 -14.10 -10.96
C GLU A 36 7.94 -14.68 -11.23
N ALA A 37 7.26 -14.22 -12.27
CA ALA A 37 5.88 -14.62 -12.54
C ALA A 37 5.76 -16.11 -12.82
N THR A 38 4.94 -16.79 -12.02
CA THR A 38 4.43 -18.12 -12.32
C THR A 38 3.13 -17.99 -13.11
N GLU A 39 2.58 -19.10 -13.65
CA GLU A 39 1.35 -19.09 -14.45
C GLU A 39 0.17 -18.36 -13.78
N ARG A 40 0.10 -18.36 -12.42
CA ARG A 40 -0.98 -17.74 -11.64
C ARG A 40 -0.50 -16.54 -10.85
N SER A 41 0.66 -15.98 -11.16
CA SER A 41 1.12 -14.78 -10.45
C SER A 41 0.25 -13.57 -10.80
N LEU A 42 -0.20 -12.81 -9.79
CA LEU A 42 -0.99 -11.57 -9.99
C LEU A 42 -0.25 -10.55 -10.88
N LEU A 43 1.08 -10.72 -11.05
CA LEU A 43 1.88 -9.89 -11.95
C LEU A 43 1.33 -9.86 -13.39
N HIS A 44 0.71 -10.94 -13.87
CA HIS A 44 0.04 -10.94 -15.17
C HIS A 44 -1.15 -9.97 -15.30
N ILE A 45 -1.69 -9.50 -14.17
CA ILE A 45 -2.80 -8.54 -14.12
C ILE A 45 -2.30 -7.14 -13.82
N ILE A 46 -1.30 -6.99 -12.94
CA ILE A 46 -0.80 -5.68 -12.48
C ILE A 46 0.40 -5.16 -13.29
N LYS A 47 1.10 -6.04 -14.00
CA LYS A 47 2.23 -5.77 -14.91
C LYS A 47 2.11 -6.61 -16.20
N PRO A 48 0.99 -6.47 -16.94
CA PRO A 48 0.65 -7.37 -18.06
C PRO A 48 1.59 -7.26 -19.27
N GLU A 49 2.47 -6.25 -19.31
CA GLU A 49 3.54 -6.14 -20.32
C GLU A 49 4.50 -7.33 -20.34
N ILE A 50 4.55 -8.12 -19.25
CA ILE A 50 5.38 -9.33 -19.17
C ILE A 50 4.88 -10.47 -20.02
N ASP A 51 3.62 -10.43 -20.47
CA ASP A 51 3.00 -11.45 -21.32
C ASP A 51 3.37 -11.31 -22.80
N PHE A 52 4.09 -10.25 -23.15
CA PHE A 52 4.52 -9.99 -24.53
C PHE A 52 5.97 -10.44 -24.77
N GLU A 53 6.26 -10.78 -26.05
CA GLU A 53 7.60 -11.15 -26.49
C GLU A 53 7.95 -10.36 -27.77
N PRO A 54 8.86 -9.39 -27.74
CA PRO A 54 9.54 -8.86 -26.53
C PRO A 54 8.57 -8.19 -25.55
N ILE A 55 9.02 -7.92 -24.31
CA ILE A 55 8.24 -7.17 -23.32
C ILE A 55 7.76 -5.87 -23.95
N ALA A 56 6.45 -5.60 -23.85
CA ALA A 56 5.83 -4.42 -24.43
C ALA A 56 6.06 -3.15 -23.59
N ASP A 57 5.74 -2.00 -24.16
CA ASP A 57 5.69 -0.74 -23.41
C ASP A 57 4.54 -0.80 -22.38
N GLU A 58 4.87 -0.68 -21.09
CA GLU A 58 3.92 -0.79 -19.98
C GLU A 58 2.75 0.21 -20.05
N HIS A 59 2.89 1.30 -20.84
CA HIS A 59 1.87 2.32 -21.03
C HIS A 59 1.12 2.20 -22.37
N SER A 60 1.31 1.13 -23.12
CA SER A 60 0.60 0.92 -24.37
C SER A 60 -0.84 0.43 -24.14
N GLN A 61 -1.76 0.77 -25.07
CA GLN A 61 -3.15 0.34 -24.98
C GLN A 61 -3.29 -1.18 -24.97
N GLU A 62 -2.46 -1.90 -25.74
CA GLU A 62 -2.49 -3.36 -25.80
C GLU A 62 -2.15 -4.01 -24.46
N VAL A 63 -1.29 -3.37 -23.63
CA VAL A 63 -0.95 -3.83 -22.28
C VAL A 63 -2.13 -3.62 -21.33
N TYR A 64 -2.81 -2.49 -21.40
CA TYR A 64 -4.02 -2.28 -20.60
C TYR A 64 -5.15 -3.23 -20.99
N ASP A 65 -5.32 -3.52 -22.29
CA ASP A 65 -6.30 -4.48 -22.77
C ASP A 65 -5.97 -5.90 -22.29
N LYS A 66 -4.67 -6.25 -22.25
CA LYS A 66 -4.18 -7.52 -21.72
C LYS A 66 -4.48 -7.69 -20.24
N ALA A 67 -4.36 -6.64 -19.44
CA ALA A 67 -4.76 -6.66 -18.03
C ALA A 67 -6.23 -7.07 -17.86
N VAL A 68 -7.12 -6.49 -18.67
CA VAL A 68 -8.56 -6.80 -18.66
C VAL A 68 -8.82 -8.23 -19.10
N GLU A 69 -8.16 -8.67 -20.19
CA GLU A 69 -8.25 -10.06 -20.69
C GLU A 69 -7.85 -11.06 -19.60
N ASN A 70 -6.69 -10.84 -18.98
CA ASN A 70 -6.17 -11.72 -17.92
C ASN A 70 -7.11 -11.76 -16.72
N PHE A 71 -7.58 -10.62 -16.24
CA PHE A 71 -8.50 -10.57 -15.10
C PHE A 71 -9.80 -11.32 -15.37
N ARG A 72 -10.38 -11.17 -16.58
CA ARG A 72 -11.58 -11.89 -17.00
C ARG A 72 -11.31 -13.39 -17.10
N ALA A 73 -10.25 -13.78 -17.81
CA ALA A 73 -9.89 -15.19 -18.00
C ALA A 73 -9.63 -15.91 -16.67
N TRP A 74 -9.03 -15.23 -15.69
CA TRP A 74 -8.78 -15.80 -14.37
C TRP A 74 -10.06 -16.06 -13.59
N ARG A 75 -11.05 -15.18 -13.71
CA ARG A 75 -12.37 -15.39 -13.13
C ARG A 75 -13.10 -16.55 -13.80
N GLU A 76 -13.03 -16.66 -15.13
CA GLU A 76 -13.62 -17.76 -15.89
C GLU A 76 -12.97 -19.12 -15.56
N LYS A 77 -11.66 -19.14 -15.30
CA LYS A 77 -10.91 -20.34 -14.90
C LYS A 77 -11.09 -20.72 -13.42
N GLY A 78 -11.76 -19.89 -12.61
CA GLY A 78 -11.87 -20.09 -11.17
C GLY A 78 -10.55 -19.90 -10.43
N TRP A 79 -9.60 -19.14 -10.99
CA TRP A 79 -8.38 -18.75 -10.29
C TRP A 79 -8.61 -17.55 -9.37
N LEU A 80 -9.65 -16.78 -9.68
CA LEU A 80 -10.21 -15.73 -8.83
C LEU A 80 -11.72 -15.93 -8.71
N GLU A 81 -12.21 -15.95 -7.48
CA GLU A 81 -13.64 -16.11 -7.16
C GLU A 81 -14.11 -14.91 -6.35
N GLN A 82 -15.37 -14.53 -6.55
CA GLN A 82 -16.01 -13.47 -5.78
C GLN A 82 -16.72 -14.05 -4.59
N ASP A 83 -16.48 -13.50 -3.40
CA ASP A 83 -17.19 -13.89 -2.19
C ASP A 83 -18.71 -13.63 -2.34
N PRO A 84 -19.55 -14.53 -1.79
CA PRO A 84 -21.01 -14.44 -1.96
C PRO A 84 -21.67 -13.36 -1.10
N GLY A 85 -20.91 -12.72 -0.22
CA GLY A 85 -21.39 -11.68 0.71
C GLY A 85 -20.37 -10.59 0.91
N GLU A 86 -20.84 -9.50 1.50
CA GLU A 86 -19.99 -8.36 1.88
C GLU A 86 -19.31 -8.63 3.21
N TYR A 87 -17.97 -8.65 3.23
CA TYR A 87 -17.16 -8.97 4.39
C TYR A 87 -16.05 -7.95 4.59
N TYR A 88 -15.61 -7.79 5.84
CA TYR A 88 -14.27 -7.32 6.16
C TYR A 88 -13.34 -8.53 6.24
N TYR A 89 -12.05 -8.28 6.04
CA TYR A 89 -11.03 -9.32 6.13
C TYR A 89 -9.94 -8.86 7.09
N ILE A 90 -9.44 -9.79 7.92
CA ILE A 90 -8.24 -9.54 8.69
C ILE A 90 -7.07 -10.06 7.87
N TYR A 91 -6.08 -9.20 7.65
CA TYR A 91 -4.83 -9.58 7.00
C TYR A 91 -3.69 -9.46 8.01
N ALA A 92 -2.94 -10.54 8.19
CA ALA A 92 -1.75 -10.55 9.02
C ALA A 92 -0.51 -10.75 8.17
N GLN A 93 0.49 -9.91 8.42
CA GLN A 93 1.80 -9.99 7.80
C GLN A 93 2.86 -10.20 8.88
N THR A 94 3.73 -11.22 8.68
CA THR A 94 4.82 -11.53 9.59
C THR A 94 6.15 -11.25 8.90
N MET A 95 6.97 -10.40 9.49
CA MET A 95 8.32 -10.07 9.06
C MET A 95 9.24 -10.10 10.28
N ASP A 96 10.38 -10.79 10.18
CA ASP A 96 11.38 -10.91 11.26
C ASP A 96 10.78 -11.37 12.60
N GLY A 97 9.86 -12.32 12.55
CA GLY A 97 9.18 -12.87 13.74
C GLY A 97 8.12 -11.95 14.36
N ARG A 98 7.89 -10.75 13.79
CA ARG A 98 6.87 -9.81 14.24
C ARG A 98 5.67 -9.87 13.30
N THR A 99 4.49 -10.09 13.86
CA THR A 99 3.22 -10.09 13.13
C THR A 99 2.44 -8.80 13.38
N GLN A 100 1.94 -8.18 12.33
CA GLN A 100 0.99 -7.07 12.37
C GLN A 100 -0.34 -7.50 11.75
N TYR A 101 -1.44 -7.02 12.33
CA TYR A 101 -2.80 -7.37 11.91
C TYR A 101 -3.51 -6.12 11.41
N GLY A 102 -4.03 -6.17 10.19
CA GLY A 102 -4.80 -5.10 9.57
C GLY A 102 -6.18 -5.57 9.14
N LEU A 103 -7.07 -4.60 8.91
CA LEU A 103 -8.39 -4.83 8.35
C LEU A 103 -8.41 -4.42 6.88
N THR A 104 -8.82 -5.33 6.01
CA THR A 104 -9.07 -5.03 4.59
C THR A 104 -10.54 -4.64 4.42
N MET A 105 -10.76 -3.51 3.77
CA MET A 105 -12.04 -2.84 3.65
C MET A 105 -12.11 -2.00 2.38
N CYS A 106 -13.28 -1.45 2.09
CA CYS A 106 -13.40 -0.38 1.10
C CYS A 106 -13.57 0.97 1.81
N CYS A 107 -12.78 1.97 1.38
CA CYS A 107 -12.81 3.35 1.87
C CYS A 107 -13.46 4.27 0.84
N HIS A 108 -14.21 5.27 1.30
CA HIS A 108 -14.91 6.20 0.43
C HIS A 108 -13.95 7.26 -0.16
N TYR A 109 -14.04 7.51 -1.47
CA TYR A 109 -13.11 8.41 -2.15
C TYR A 109 -13.22 9.88 -1.69
N GLU A 110 -14.40 10.32 -1.25
CA GLU A 110 -14.58 11.67 -0.71
C GLU A 110 -13.76 11.92 0.56
N ASP A 111 -13.46 10.88 1.34
CA ASP A 111 -12.61 11.02 2.52
C ASP A 111 -11.18 11.40 2.15
N TYR A 112 -10.70 10.96 0.98
CA TYR A 112 -9.43 11.41 0.43
C TYR A 112 -9.50 12.89 -0.02
N LEU A 113 -10.58 13.29 -0.69
CA LEU A 113 -10.75 14.65 -1.18
C LEU A 113 -10.96 15.67 -0.04
N SER A 114 -11.69 15.27 1.00
CA SER A 114 -11.96 16.12 2.18
C SER A 114 -10.78 16.19 3.17
N GLY A 115 -9.78 15.33 3.00
CA GLY A 115 -8.64 15.22 3.91
C GLY A 115 -8.95 14.42 5.19
N ALA A 116 -10.02 13.64 5.24
CA ALA A 116 -10.22 12.62 6.26
C ALA A 116 -9.23 11.45 6.08
N ILE A 117 -8.78 11.19 4.85
CA ILE A 117 -7.60 10.38 4.56
C ILE A 117 -6.43 11.34 4.33
N LYS A 118 -5.48 11.33 5.28
CA LYS A 118 -4.31 12.20 5.30
C LYS A 118 -3.21 11.66 4.41
N LYS A 119 -2.59 12.55 3.63
CA LYS A 119 -1.46 12.24 2.75
C LYS A 119 -0.24 13.05 3.19
N HIS A 120 0.94 12.52 2.92
CA HIS A 120 2.23 13.16 3.23
C HIS A 120 3.15 13.23 2.00
N GLU A 121 2.66 12.86 0.82
CA GLU A 121 3.42 12.87 -0.42
C GLU A 121 2.58 13.49 -1.54
N LEU A 122 3.25 14.24 -2.42
CA LEU A 122 2.67 14.71 -3.67
C LEU A 122 2.77 13.62 -4.73
N THR A 123 1.66 13.35 -5.38
CA THR A 123 1.60 12.34 -6.43
C THR A 123 2.04 12.91 -7.79
N ARG A 124 2.65 12.06 -8.60
CA ARG A 124 3.06 12.41 -9.98
C ARG A 124 1.90 12.16 -10.93
N PRO A 125 1.54 13.14 -11.80
CA PRO A 125 0.41 13.01 -12.72
C PRO A 125 0.50 11.81 -13.68
N ASP A 126 1.71 11.49 -14.16
CA ASP A 126 1.95 10.36 -15.07
C ASP A 126 1.64 9.01 -14.39
N LYS A 127 2.06 8.84 -13.13
CA LYS A 127 1.78 7.65 -12.34
C LYS A 127 0.31 7.53 -11.94
N GLU A 128 -0.35 8.65 -11.64
CA GLU A 128 -1.79 8.67 -11.37
C GLU A 128 -2.58 8.23 -12.59
N GLU A 129 -2.29 8.81 -13.77
CA GLU A 129 -3.02 8.50 -15.00
C GLU A 129 -2.89 7.03 -15.37
N ASP A 130 -1.70 6.47 -15.27
CA ASP A 130 -1.46 5.04 -15.50
C ASP A 130 -2.37 4.17 -14.61
N ARG A 131 -2.38 4.42 -13.30
CA ARG A 131 -3.24 3.67 -12.37
C ARG A 131 -4.73 3.93 -12.59
N MET A 132 -5.11 5.14 -13.01
CA MET A 132 -6.50 5.44 -13.40
C MET A 132 -6.94 4.63 -14.60
N ILE A 133 -6.10 4.46 -15.63
CA ILE A 133 -6.41 3.64 -16.80
C ILE A 133 -6.64 2.18 -16.39
N HIS A 134 -5.81 1.63 -15.51
CA HIS A 134 -6.01 0.29 -14.98
C HIS A 134 -7.38 0.15 -14.26
N VAL A 135 -7.71 1.06 -13.35
CA VAL A 135 -8.99 1.02 -12.62
C VAL A 135 -10.19 1.18 -13.56
N ARG A 136 -10.14 2.12 -14.52
CA ARG A 136 -11.21 2.35 -15.49
C ARG A 136 -11.47 1.13 -16.36
N ASN A 137 -10.40 0.51 -16.87
CA ASN A 137 -10.51 -0.59 -17.82
C ASN A 137 -10.91 -1.91 -17.15
N GLN A 138 -10.32 -2.22 -16.01
CA GLN A 138 -10.62 -3.43 -15.23
C GLN A 138 -11.90 -3.30 -14.40
N GLN A 139 -12.37 -2.08 -14.12
CA GLN A 139 -13.49 -1.77 -13.23
C GLN A 139 -13.32 -2.43 -11.84
N ALA A 140 -12.09 -2.48 -11.37
CA ALA A 140 -11.70 -3.09 -10.11
C ALA A 140 -10.46 -2.41 -9.51
N ASN A 141 -10.36 -2.44 -8.19
CA ASN A 141 -9.14 -2.10 -7.46
C ASN A 141 -8.39 -3.41 -7.20
N ILE A 142 -7.34 -3.67 -7.96
CA ILE A 142 -6.62 -4.96 -7.90
C ILE A 142 -5.66 -5.01 -6.70
N GLU A 143 -4.97 -3.90 -6.42
CA GLU A 143 -4.02 -3.82 -5.32
C GLU A 143 -4.58 -2.92 -4.21
N PRO A 144 -4.60 -3.38 -2.94
CA PRO A 144 -5.04 -2.55 -1.84
C PRO A 144 -4.07 -1.38 -1.61
N VAL A 145 -4.60 -0.24 -1.20
CA VAL A 145 -3.78 0.82 -0.60
C VAL A 145 -3.54 0.50 0.87
N PHE A 146 -2.44 1.01 1.43
CA PHE A 146 -2.06 0.76 2.81
C PHE A 146 -2.26 2.01 3.66
N PHE A 147 -3.12 1.91 4.68
CA PHE A 147 -3.39 3.00 5.61
C PHE A 147 -3.03 2.65 7.05
N ALA A 148 -2.72 3.68 7.81
CA ALA A 148 -2.66 3.64 9.26
C ALA A 148 -3.89 4.34 9.86
N TYR A 149 -4.32 3.90 11.06
CA TYR A 149 -5.32 4.60 11.87
C TYR A 149 -4.87 4.67 13.35
N PRO A 150 -5.34 5.66 14.14
CA PRO A 150 -5.06 5.72 15.57
C PRO A 150 -5.55 4.46 16.27
N ASP A 151 -4.76 3.93 17.18
CA ASP A 151 -5.09 2.68 17.90
C ASP A 151 -6.49 2.74 18.51
N ASN A 152 -7.20 1.62 18.41
CA ASN A 152 -8.55 1.47 18.95
C ASN A 152 -8.69 0.12 19.63
N ALA A 153 -8.80 0.11 20.94
CA ALA A 153 -8.84 -1.10 21.76
C ALA A 153 -10.03 -2.03 21.43
N GLU A 154 -11.14 -1.47 20.95
CA GLU A 154 -12.30 -2.29 20.59
C GLU A 154 -12.08 -3.02 19.25
N ILE A 155 -11.47 -2.35 18.27
CA ILE A 155 -11.05 -3.02 17.03
C ILE A 155 -10.01 -4.10 17.34
N ASP A 156 -9.02 -3.80 18.18
CA ASP A 156 -7.99 -4.77 18.57
C ASP A 156 -8.62 -6.01 19.24
N ALA A 157 -9.62 -5.81 20.09
CA ALA A 157 -10.35 -6.90 20.73
C ALA A 157 -11.13 -7.75 19.71
N ILE A 158 -11.82 -7.13 18.75
CA ILE A 158 -12.53 -7.84 17.67
C ILE A 158 -11.56 -8.66 16.84
N VAL A 159 -10.44 -8.07 16.41
CA VAL A 159 -9.41 -8.75 15.62
C VAL A 159 -8.83 -9.93 16.39
N ALA A 160 -8.48 -9.73 17.68
CA ALA A 160 -7.94 -10.78 18.52
C ALA A 160 -8.93 -11.93 18.72
N ASP A 161 -10.23 -11.65 18.90
CA ASP A 161 -11.28 -12.66 19.05
C ASP A 161 -11.46 -13.48 17.78
N VAL A 162 -11.53 -12.85 16.61
CA VAL A 162 -11.67 -13.55 15.33
C VAL A 162 -10.45 -14.44 15.06
N VAL A 163 -9.24 -13.93 15.24
CA VAL A 163 -8.00 -14.67 15.02
C VAL A 163 -7.85 -15.87 15.97
N LYS A 164 -8.28 -15.71 17.23
CA LYS A 164 -8.21 -16.76 18.24
C LYS A 164 -9.19 -17.91 17.99
N ASN A 165 -10.39 -17.57 17.50
CA ASN A 165 -11.51 -18.51 17.44
C ASN A 165 -11.75 -19.10 16.05
N ASN A 166 -10.99 -18.68 15.03
CA ASN A 166 -11.16 -19.18 13.67
C ASN A 166 -9.81 -19.53 13.04
N ASP A 167 -9.80 -20.58 12.23
CA ASP A 167 -8.68 -20.88 11.37
C ASP A 167 -8.57 -19.86 10.24
N PRO A 168 -7.35 -19.47 9.80
CA PRO A 168 -7.19 -18.59 8.66
C PRO A 168 -7.64 -19.23 7.35
N GLU A 169 -8.29 -18.45 6.53
CA GLU A 169 -8.61 -18.81 5.15
C GLU A 169 -7.33 -19.06 4.34
N TYR A 170 -6.33 -18.16 4.49
CA TYR A 170 -4.99 -18.31 3.94
C TYR A 170 -3.95 -18.32 5.04
N ASP A 171 -2.93 -19.15 4.89
CA ASP A 171 -1.74 -19.21 5.74
C ASP A 171 -0.58 -19.76 4.90
N PHE A 172 0.35 -18.88 4.52
CA PHE A 172 1.53 -19.26 3.74
C PHE A 172 2.70 -18.30 4.00
N THR A 173 3.89 -18.74 3.63
CA THR A 173 5.10 -17.92 3.59
C THR A 173 5.49 -17.69 2.14
N ALA A 174 5.68 -16.43 1.75
CA ALA A 174 6.11 -16.04 0.42
C ALA A 174 7.62 -16.32 0.20
N ALA A 175 8.08 -16.21 -1.04
CA ALA A 175 9.47 -16.48 -1.41
C ALA A 175 10.48 -15.54 -0.75
N ASP A 176 10.05 -14.34 -0.36
CA ASP A 176 10.85 -13.36 0.39
C ASP A 176 10.95 -13.67 1.89
N GLY A 177 10.32 -14.75 2.36
CA GLY A 177 10.30 -15.17 3.75
C GLY A 177 9.22 -14.51 4.61
N PHE A 178 8.37 -13.66 4.04
CA PHE A 178 7.27 -13.04 4.78
C PHE A 178 6.08 -13.98 4.91
N GLY A 179 5.51 -14.01 6.11
CA GLY A 179 4.30 -14.79 6.40
C GLY A 179 3.05 -13.99 6.11
N HIS A 180 2.05 -14.63 5.51
CA HIS A 180 0.77 -14.03 5.15
C HIS A 180 -0.38 -14.88 5.64
N LYS A 181 -1.32 -14.27 6.38
CA LYS A 181 -2.55 -14.92 6.81
C LYS A 181 -3.75 -14.03 6.53
N LEU A 182 -4.88 -14.65 6.22
CA LEU A 182 -6.13 -13.95 5.97
C LEU A 182 -7.28 -14.66 6.68
N TRP A 183 -8.16 -13.89 7.33
CA TRP A 183 -9.44 -14.35 7.86
C TRP A 183 -10.57 -13.55 7.25
N VAL A 184 -11.70 -14.22 6.99
CA VAL A 184 -12.92 -13.58 6.47
C VAL A 184 -13.89 -13.38 7.62
N ILE A 185 -14.29 -12.15 7.90
CA ILE A 185 -15.28 -11.82 8.94
C ILE A 185 -16.69 -11.96 8.34
N ARG A 186 -17.30 -13.14 8.51
CA ARG A 186 -18.62 -13.46 7.92
C ARG A 186 -19.80 -13.03 8.80
N ASP A 187 -19.56 -12.77 10.09
CA ASP A 187 -20.61 -12.37 11.01
C ASP A 187 -21.03 -10.92 10.78
N LYS A 188 -22.31 -10.75 10.40
CA LYS A 188 -22.86 -9.42 10.10
C LYS A 188 -22.79 -8.45 11.28
N LYS A 189 -23.00 -8.93 12.50
CA LYS A 189 -22.93 -8.10 13.69
C LYS A 189 -21.52 -7.51 13.90
N THR A 190 -20.51 -8.33 13.71
CA THR A 190 -19.11 -7.92 13.79
C THR A 190 -18.78 -6.90 12.70
N ASN A 191 -19.24 -7.13 11.46
CA ASN A 191 -19.06 -6.20 10.36
C ASN A 191 -19.74 -4.84 10.63
N ASP A 192 -21.01 -4.85 11.07
CA ASP A 192 -21.73 -3.63 11.44
C ASP A 192 -20.98 -2.87 12.56
N ARG A 193 -20.48 -3.59 13.58
CA ARG A 193 -19.73 -2.97 14.68
C ARG A 193 -18.42 -2.34 14.24
N ILE A 194 -17.65 -2.98 13.36
CA ILE A 194 -16.43 -2.42 12.77
C ILE A 194 -16.77 -1.12 12.05
N THR A 195 -17.82 -1.11 11.23
CA THR A 195 -18.27 0.09 10.51
C THR A 195 -18.61 1.24 11.47
N GLU A 196 -19.36 0.97 12.55
CA GLU A 196 -19.70 1.95 13.57
C GLU A 196 -18.47 2.54 14.27
N ILE A 197 -17.50 1.69 14.63
CA ILE A 197 -16.27 2.14 15.31
C ILE A 197 -15.45 3.03 14.37
N PHE A 198 -15.27 2.63 13.12
CA PHE A 198 -14.53 3.42 12.14
C PHE A 198 -15.19 4.77 11.84
N ALA A 199 -16.51 4.86 11.91
CA ALA A 199 -17.22 6.15 11.81
C ALA A 199 -16.82 7.12 12.94
N GLY A 200 -16.29 6.65 14.06
CA GLY A 200 -15.71 7.45 15.15
C GLY A 200 -14.23 7.80 14.98
N ILE A 201 -13.52 7.16 14.05
CA ILE A 201 -12.10 7.43 13.80
C ILE A 201 -11.95 8.77 13.07
N PRO A 202 -11.10 9.68 13.58
CA PRO A 202 -11.03 11.04 13.03
C PRO A 202 -10.37 11.11 11.66
N ALA A 203 -9.40 10.25 11.38
CA ALA A 203 -8.68 10.22 10.12
C ALA A 203 -7.99 8.86 9.88
N LEU A 204 -7.78 8.53 8.60
CA LEU A 204 -6.81 7.54 8.14
C LEU A 204 -5.58 8.25 7.59
N TYR A 205 -4.46 7.57 7.57
CA TYR A 205 -3.19 8.11 7.09
C TYR A 205 -2.63 7.18 6.02
N VAL A 206 -2.32 7.72 4.85
CA VAL A 206 -1.69 6.93 3.79
C VAL A 206 -0.30 6.52 4.25
N ALA A 207 -0.05 5.23 4.41
CA ALA A 207 1.27 4.68 4.70
C ALA A 207 2.00 4.28 3.40
N ASP A 208 1.24 3.73 2.43
CA ASP A 208 1.73 3.42 1.09
C ASP A 208 0.58 3.45 0.07
N GLY A 209 0.91 3.66 -1.22
CA GLY A 209 -0.06 3.68 -2.31
C GLY A 209 -0.70 5.04 -2.57
N HIS A 210 0.04 6.14 -2.42
CA HIS A 210 -0.45 7.50 -2.71
C HIS A 210 -1.02 7.62 -4.12
N HIS A 211 -0.31 7.09 -5.15
CA HIS A 211 -0.77 7.12 -6.54
C HIS A 211 -2.04 6.28 -6.75
N ARG A 212 -2.13 5.09 -6.14
CA ARG A 212 -3.31 4.24 -6.19
C ARG A 212 -4.52 4.91 -5.51
N THR A 213 -4.31 5.54 -4.37
CA THR A 213 -5.37 6.27 -3.66
C THR A 213 -5.88 7.45 -4.47
N ALA A 214 -4.97 8.28 -5.03
CA ALA A 214 -5.32 9.41 -5.87
C ALA A 214 -6.05 8.96 -7.14
N ALA A 215 -5.56 7.93 -7.81
CA ALA A 215 -6.18 7.36 -9.01
C ALA A 215 -7.62 6.87 -8.73
N ALA A 216 -7.81 6.11 -7.67
CA ALA A 216 -9.14 5.62 -7.28
C ALA A 216 -10.11 6.77 -6.98
N ALA A 217 -9.65 7.81 -6.27
CA ALA A 217 -10.47 8.97 -5.96
C ALA A 217 -10.88 9.76 -7.24
N ARG A 218 -9.94 9.93 -8.19
CA ARG A 218 -10.23 10.61 -9.46
C ARG A 218 -11.19 9.81 -10.32
N VAL A 219 -11.03 8.49 -10.41
CA VAL A 219 -11.96 7.62 -11.14
C VAL A 219 -13.35 7.66 -10.50
N GLY A 220 -13.45 7.65 -9.17
CA GLY A 220 -14.72 7.84 -8.45
C GLY A 220 -15.42 9.14 -8.83
N GLN A 221 -14.69 10.27 -8.87
CA GLN A 221 -15.22 11.57 -9.32
C GLN A 221 -15.70 11.55 -10.78
N GLU A 222 -14.94 10.91 -11.68
CA GLU A 222 -15.34 10.76 -13.08
C GLU A 222 -16.62 9.95 -13.24
N CYS A 223 -16.76 8.87 -12.47
CA CYS A 223 -17.98 8.04 -12.47
C CYS A 223 -19.17 8.82 -11.90
N GLN A 224 -18.96 9.57 -10.81
CA GLN A 224 -19.98 10.46 -10.27
C GLN A 224 -20.45 11.48 -11.31
N ALA A 225 -19.54 12.15 -11.99
CA ALA A 225 -19.86 13.16 -13.00
C ALA A 225 -20.67 12.59 -14.18
N LYS A 226 -20.54 11.30 -14.46
CA LYS A 226 -21.25 10.59 -15.53
C LYS A 226 -22.59 9.97 -15.07
N ASN A 227 -22.88 9.96 -13.78
CA ASN A 227 -24.06 9.34 -13.20
C ASN A 227 -25.05 10.36 -12.65
N PRO A 228 -26.09 10.77 -13.40
CA PRO A 228 -27.11 11.71 -12.91
C PRO A 228 -27.90 11.20 -11.69
N GLY A 229 -27.90 9.88 -11.46
CA GLY A 229 -28.57 9.23 -10.33
C GLY A 229 -27.64 8.95 -9.14
N HIS A 230 -26.47 9.61 -9.08
CA HIS A 230 -25.48 9.39 -8.02
C HIS A 230 -26.09 9.61 -6.61
N THR A 231 -25.84 8.63 -5.75
CA THR A 231 -26.33 8.61 -4.36
C THR A 231 -25.22 8.64 -3.32
N GLY A 232 -23.97 8.34 -3.73
CA GLY A 232 -22.82 8.19 -2.86
C GLY A 232 -22.63 6.77 -2.30
N ASN A 233 -23.49 5.81 -2.70
CA ASN A 233 -23.41 4.42 -2.24
C ASN A 233 -22.97 3.45 -3.33
N GLU A 234 -22.70 3.95 -4.52
CA GLU A 234 -22.26 3.13 -5.65
C GLU A 234 -20.87 2.54 -5.41
N GLU A 235 -20.57 1.38 -6.03
CA GLU A 235 -19.29 0.70 -5.84
C GLU A 235 -18.09 1.56 -6.25
N TYR A 236 -18.22 2.39 -7.28
CA TYR A 236 -17.15 3.32 -7.70
C TYR A 236 -16.86 4.43 -6.68
N CYS A 237 -17.71 4.61 -5.65
CA CYS A 237 -17.44 5.53 -4.55
C CYS A 237 -16.40 4.99 -3.58
N TYR A 238 -16.09 3.71 -3.68
CA TYR A 238 -15.24 3.02 -2.70
C TYR A 238 -14.05 2.37 -3.38
N PHE A 239 -12.92 2.35 -2.69
CA PHE A 239 -11.70 1.70 -3.17
C PHE A 239 -11.09 0.81 -2.09
N LEU A 240 -10.36 -0.21 -2.53
CA LEU A 240 -9.79 -1.24 -1.69
C LEU A 240 -8.61 -0.71 -0.86
N ALA A 241 -8.65 -0.95 0.45
CA ALA A 241 -7.61 -0.60 1.39
C ALA A 241 -7.35 -1.70 2.40
N VAL A 242 -6.11 -1.82 2.87
CA VAL A 242 -5.75 -2.51 4.09
C VAL A 242 -5.31 -1.48 5.12
N THR A 243 -5.88 -1.55 6.34
CA THR A 243 -5.66 -0.55 7.38
C THR A 243 -5.09 -1.20 8.63
N PHE A 244 -4.06 -0.61 9.21
CA PHE A 244 -3.41 -1.12 10.42
C PHE A 244 -3.47 -0.08 11.55
N PRO A 245 -3.63 -0.51 12.82
CA PRO A 245 -3.46 0.39 13.95
C PRO A 245 -2.00 0.88 14.01
N ALA A 246 -1.81 2.17 14.30
CA ALA A 246 -0.50 2.81 14.24
C ALA A 246 0.52 2.12 15.16
N GLY A 247 0.10 1.67 16.34
CA GLY A 247 0.97 0.96 17.29
C GLY A 247 1.49 -0.39 16.81
N GLN A 248 0.88 -0.99 15.78
CA GLN A 248 1.37 -2.22 15.14
C GLN A 248 2.32 -1.97 13.98
N LEU A 249 2.45 -0.73 13.53
CA LEU A 249 3.35 -0.38 12.43
C LEU A 249 4.75 -0.08 12.95
N ARG A 250 5.72 -0.25 12.08
CA ARG A 250 7.11 0.09 12.32
C ARG A 250 7.63 0.89 11.14
N ILE A 251 8.18 2.06 11.44
CA ILE A 251 8.94 2.83 10.45
C ILE A 251 10.32 2.18 10.33
N ILE A 252 10.69 1.83 9.12
CA ILE A 252 12.01 1.31 8.76
C ILE A 252 12.78 2.36 7.99
N ASP A 253 14.13 2.22 7.98
CA ASP A 253 14.99 3.15 7.29
C ASP A 253 14.70 3.15 5.79
N TYR A 254 14.55 4.34 5.22
CA TYR A 254 14.43 4.54 3.78
C TYR A 254 15.73 5.14 3.25
N ASN A 255 16.74 4.30 3.07
CA ASN A 255 18.08 4.73 2.71
C ASN A 255 18.15 5.23 1.26
N ARG A 256 18.86 6.34 1.05
CA ARG A 256 19.16 6.89 -0.26
C ARG A 256 20.64 6.79 -0.55
N VAL A 257 20.96 6.32 -1.74
CA VAL A 257 22.35 6.26 -2.22
C VAL A 257 22.58 7.47 -3.13
N VAL A 258 23.58 8.27 -2.79
CA VAL A 258 24.05 9.38 -3.61
C VAL A 258 25.11 8.86 -4.56
N LYS A 259 24.91 9.07 -5.85
CA LYS A 259 25.77 8.51 -6.91
C LYS A 259 27.17 9.13 -6.93
N ASP A 260 27.26 10.43 -6.67
CA ASP A 260 28.51 11.18 -6.60
C ASP A 260 28.35 12.40 -5.69
N LEU A 261 29.42 13.08 -5.37
CA LEU A 261 29.44 14.27 -4.50
C LEU A 261 29.31 15.59 -5.29
N ASN A 262 28.89 15.56 -6.55
CA ASN A 262 28.76 16.71 -7.43
C ASN A 262 30.03 17.55 -7.52
N GLY A 263 31.20 16.88 -7.63
CA GLY A 263 32.51 17.49 -7.75
C GLY A 263 33.13 17.99 -6.43
N LEU A 264 32.45 17.77 -5.28
CA LEU A 264 33.02 18.09 -3.97
C LEU A 264 33.92 16.98 -3.45
N THR A 265 34.90 17.34 -2.61
CA THR A 265 35.57 16.36 -1.77
C THR A 265 34.67 16.00 -0.56
N PRO A 266 34.92 14.88 0.15
CA PRO A 266 34.19 14.58 1.38
C PRO A 266 34.22 15.71 2.39
N GLU A 267 35.37 16.36 2.61
CA GLU A 267 35.56 17.48 3.53
C GLU A 267 34.69 18.68 3.11
N GLN A 268 34.72 19.03 1.83
CA GLN A 268 33.89 20.14 1.28
C GLN A 268 32.40 19.85 1.41
N LEU A 269 31.97 18.58 1.28
CA LEU A 269 30.59 18.20 1.52
C LEU A 269 30.20 18.40 2.99
N LEU A 270 31.06 17.96 3.92
CA LEU A 270 30.83 18.14 5.36
C LEU A 270 30.76 19.62 5.77
N GLU A 271 31.66 20.45 5.23
CA GLU A 271 31.61 21.91 5.45
C GLU A 271 30.30 22.52 4.95
N LYS A 272 29.84 22.09 3.78
CA LYS A 272 28.58 22.59 3.19
C LYS A 272 27.36 22.12 3.99
N LEU A 273 27.34 20.87 4.44
CA LEU A 273 26.29 20.34 5.31
C LEU A 273 26.26 21.07 6.66
N ALA A 274 27.42 21.49 7.19
CA ALA A 274 27.50 22.25 8.42
C ALA A 274 26.84 23.65 8.38
N GLU A 275 26.48 24.14 7.20
CA GLU A 275 25.67 25.36 7.07
C GLU A 275 24.27 25.15 7.66
N SER A 276 23.64 24.00 7.39
CA SER A 276 22.26 23.68 7.79
C SER A 276 22.15 22.64 8.90
N PHE A 277 23.21 21.88 9.17
CA PHE A 277 23.21 20.81 10.16
C PHE A 277 24.34 20.98 11.18
N THR A 278 24.10 20.49 12.39
CA THR A 278 25.19 20.12 13.30
C THR A 278 25.68 18.76 12.85
N VAL A 279 26.96 18.67 12.45
CA VAL A 279 27.59 17.46 11.92
C VAL A 279 28.50 16.85 12.98
N GLU A 280 28.26 15.60 13.34
CA GLU A 280 29.10 14.86 14.29
C GLU A 280 29.59 13.56 13.66
N ASP A 281 30.91 13.31 13.72
CA ASP A 281 31.50 12.02 13.33
C ASP A 281 31.20 10.98 14.43
N LYS A 282 30.53 9.90 14.06
CA LYS A 282 30.18 8.76 14.92
C LYS A 282 31.15 7.58 14.79
N GLY A 283 32.18 7.71 13.96
CA GLY A 283 33.17 6.67 13.72
C GLY A 283 32.72 5.63 12.68
N THR A 284 33.22 4.41 12.81
CA THR A 284 33.03 3.32 11.84
C THR A 284 31.83 2.41 12.14
N GLU A 285 31.27 2.49 13.34
CA GLU A 285 30.11 1.71 13.76
C GLU A 285 28.82 2.34 13.22
N GLU A 286 27.85 1.50 12.81
CA GLU A 286 26.57 1.95 12.31
C GLU A 286 25.86 2.89 13.30
N TYR A 287 25.49 4.07 12.82
CA TYR A 287 24.73 5.05 13.59
C TYR A 287 23.30 5.14 13.08
N ARG A 288 22.32 5.03 13.97
CA ARG A 288 20.90 5.22 13.68
C ARG A 288 20.35 6.40 14.44
N PRO A 289 19.70 7.37 13.75
CA PRO A 289 19.04 8.48 14.43
C PRO A 289 17.82 8.01 15.23
N THR A 290 17.58 8.62 16.38
CA THR A 290 16.45 8.30 17.27
C THR A 290 15.48 9.46 17.48
N GLU A 291 15.82 10.64 16.94
CA GLU A 291 15.07 11.89 17.15
C GLU A 291 14.65 12.48 15.80
N LEU A 292 13.59 13.30 15.80
CA LEU A 292 13.18 14.09 14.64
C LEU A 292 14.31 15.02 14.20
N HIS A 293 14.36 15.31 12.88
CA HIS A 293 15.34 16.20 12.26
C HIS A 293 16.80 15.77 12.44
N ASN A 294 17.02 14.50 12.86
CA ASN A 294 18.32 13.87 12.89
C ASN A 294 18.42 12.82 11.78
N PHE A 295 19.50 12.87 11.00
CA PHE A 295 19.77 11.98 9.90
C PHE A 295 21.09 11.26 10.11
N SER A 296 21.21 10.07 9.57
CA SER A 296 22.46 9.35 9.47
C SER A 296 23.02 9.45 8.06
N MET A 297 24.32 9.67 7.94
CA MET A 297 25.04 9.66 6.66
C MET A 297 26.29 8.78 6.78
N TYR A 298 26.49 7.88 5.81
CA TYR A 298 27.72 7.15 5.65
C TYR A 298 28.56 7.77 4.54
N LEU A 299 29.77 8.20 4.84
CA LEU A 299 30.68 8.84 3.91
C LEU A 299 32.14 8.46 4.20
N GLY A 300 32.86 7.95 3.21
CA GLY A 300 34.29 7.71 3.31
C GLY A 300 34.70 6.69 4.40
N GLY A 301 33.84 5.75 4.76
CA GLY A 301 34.09 4.75 5.80
C GLY A 301 33.62 5.16 7.20
N HIS A 302 33.09 6.36 7.37
CA HIS A 302 32.60 6.89 8.63
C HIS A 302 31.09 7.14 8.60
N TRP A 303 30.44 7.00 9.74
CA TRP A 303 29.06 7.41 10.00
C TRP A 303 29.03 8.80 10.63
N TYR A 304 28.10 9.61 10.19
CA TYR A 304 27.86 10.96 10.67
C TYR A 304 26.44 11.12 11.15
N SER A 305 26.25 11.81 12.28
CA SER A 305 24.97 12.36 12.69
C SER A 305 24.80 13.75 12.12
N LEU A 306 23.69 13.99 11.45
CA LEU A 306 23.32 15.30 10.90
C LEU A 306 22.06 15.76 11.61
N THR A 307 22.18 16.69 12.57
CA THR A 307 21.02 17.28 13.26
C THR A 307 20.71 18.64 12.65
N ALA A 308 19.49 18.79 12.09
CA ALA A 308 19.08 20.04 11.46
C ALA A 308 19.09 21.20 12.45
N LYS A 309 19.64 22.34 12.04
CA LYS A 309 19.69 23.53 12.88
C LYS A 309 18.31 24.20 12.97
N PRO A 310 17.95 24.80 14.11
CA PRO A 310 16.71 25.59 14.22
C PRO A 310 16.59 26.63 13.09
N GLY A 311 15.41 26.69 12.45
CA GLY A 311 15.14 27.61 11.35
C GLY A 311 15.51 27.07 9.96
N THR A 312 16.02 25.84 9.85
CA THR A 312 16.25 25.16 8.55
C THR A 312 15.12 24.22 8.17
N TYR A 313 14.10 24.08 8.99
CA TYR A 313 12.92 23.22 8.79
C TYR A 313 11.69 23.88 9.42
N ASP A 314 10.51 23.44 8.99
CA ASP A 314 9.20 23.78 9.57
C ASP A 314 8.54 22.48 10.05
N ASP A 315 8.16 22.42 11.34
CA ASP A 315 7.49 21.25 11.93
C ASP A 315 6.05 21.02 11.40
N ASN A 316 5.51 21.99 10.65
CA ASN A 316 4.16 21.95 10.11
C ASN A 316 4.13 21.64 8.58
N ASP A 317 5.29 21.49 7.94
CA ASP A 317 5.41 21.27 6.49
C ASP A 317 5.60 19.78 6.15
#